data_be75e00769b157a93ea7778f7f4dbf0a
#
_entry.id   be75e00769b157a93ea7778f7f4dbf0a
#
_cell.length_a   1.000
_cell.length_b   1.000
_cell.length_c   1.000
_cell.angle_alpha   90.00
_cell.angle_beta   90.00
_cell.angle_gamma   90.00
#
_symmetry.space_group_name_H-M   'P 1'
#
loop_
_entity.id
_entity.type
_entity.pdbx_description
1 polymer ?
#
loop_
_entity_poly.entity_id
_entity_poly.type
_entity_poly.pdbx_seq_one_letter_code
_entity_poly.pdbx_strand_id
1 'polypeptide(L)'
;MTMTLKRLALCVVCTFISICIQAQDVTREWVEQHYTKREVMIPMRDGVKLFTSIYEPVDATKPTPVIMQRTPYQASPYGEGYSYNLWNKLRNYARERYVIVLQDVRGRWMSEGEFVDVRPFIANKQSNKDVDEASDTYDTAEWLINNVKSNGNIGVLGTSYPGFYATMAALSGHPAIKAVAPQAPVTDWWMGDDYHHHGVLMITDMLNFVAQSFGRPRPVPTKTQTRMKPFFQDDEYSFFLREKTLKNITKIVGDSIAFWKDLMAHPDYDAFWQARDARRNIKDVKPAILLTGGLFDAEDCYGTWGVYKALKQQSPQTQTQFIMGPWFHGAWERDRGNHLGDIYFGANTSDFYLHEVEYNFFQYYLNGEGPKPDLDNHIYMFITGANEWKKFNQWPPKNSEPVNFYLQENGQLSNVVPQKANSFSQYTSDPNHPVPYTDEINKSKTREYMTHDQRFAERRPDVLTFRSEVLTEDVTLTGEIMADLQVAISTTDADFVVKVIDEFPEDFKYSQEIADKFNDGKPLTTIMGSYQMLVRGEVMRGRYRNSFEHPEGFKPGKVTQVKFALPDIAHCFQKGHRIVIQVQSTWFPLNDLNPQQFIDITQADEKDFIKSDIKIYHEKAHHSMITVNRLK
;
A
#
# COMPACT_ATOMS: atom_id res chain seq x y z
N MET A 1 -54.97 7.70 74.02
CA MET A 1 -54.11 6.54 74.34
C MET A 1 -53.88 5.81 73.00
N THR A 2 -52.93 6.23 72.24
CA THR A 2 -52.52 5.57 70.96
C THR A 2 -51.03 5.77 70.80
N MET A 3 -50.29 4.66 70.98
CA MET A 3 -48.89 4.62 70.76
C MET A 3 -48.61 4.55 69.27
N THR A 4 -47.85 5.48 68.75
CA THR A 4 -47.33 5.45 67.38
C THR A 4 -45.85 5.00 67.37
N LEU A 5 -45.58 3.80 66.88
CA LEU A 5 -44.24 3.29 66.62
C LEU A 5 -43.60 4.06 65.47
N LYS A 6 -42.55 4.79 65.74
CA LYS A 6 -41.63 5.30 64.70
C LYS A 6 -40.64 4.20 64.31
N ARG A 7 -40.77 3.64 63.13
CA ARG A 7 -39.78 2.81 62.49
C ARG A 7 -38.63 3.69 62.00
N LEU A 8 -37.45 3.51 62.59
CA LEU A 8 -36.21 4.07 62.08
C LEU A 8 -35.80 3.28 60.82
N ALA A 9 -35.93 3.91 59.64
CA ALA A 9 -35.35 3.34 58.43
C ALA A 9 -33.87 3.74 58.36
N LEU A 10 -33.01 2.77 58.56
CA LEU A 10 -31.56 2.91 58.34
C LEU A 10 -31.29 2.89 56.85
N CYS A 11 -31.11 4.06 56.22
CA CYS A 11 -30.62 4.17 54.85
C CYS A 11 -29.12 3.86 54.86
N VAL A 12 -28.76 2.66 54.47
CA VAL A 12 -27.41 2.31 54.10
C VAL A 12 -27.19 2.91 52.71
N VAL A 13 -26.54 4.07 52.66
CA VAL A 13 -26.03 4.64 51.44
C VAL A 13 -24.81 3.82 51.00
N CYS A 14 -25.03 2.80 50.17
CA CYS A 14 -23.95 2.17 49.44
C CYS A 14 -23.41 3.19 48.43
N THR A 15 -22.38 3.91 48.81
CA THR A 15 -21.53 4.66 47.90
C THR A 15 -20.78 3.67 47.04
N PHE A 16 -21.34 3.32 45.89
CA PHE A 16 -20.55 2.73 44.81
C PHE A 16 -19.50 3.77 44.38
N ILE A 17 -18.33 3.70 44.92
CA ILE A 17 -17.16 4.32 44.31
C ILE A 17 -16.92 3.52 43.01
N SER A 18 -17.54 3.97 41.93
CA SER A 18 -17.11 3.60 40.59
C SER A 18 -15.71 4.16 40.48
N ILE A 19 -14.70 3.33 40.75
CA ILE A 19 -13.34 3.59 40.29
C ILE A 19 -13.45 3.52 38.78
N CYS A 20 -13.78 4.64 38.12
CA CYS A 20 -13.40 4.84 36.75
C CYS A 20 -11.88 4.79 36.76
N ILE A 21 -11.32 3.62 36.49
CA ILE A 21 -9.95 3.53 36.00
C ILE A 21 -10.03 4.24 34.66
N GLN A 22 -9.86 5.57 34.66
CA GLN A 22 -9.50 6.28 33.45
C GLN A 22 -8.23 5.59 32.98
N ALA A 23 -8.31 4.89 31.86
CA ALA A 23 -7.13 4.32 31.22
C ALA A 23 -6.14 5.47 31.06
N GLN A 24 -5.08 5.45 31.86
CA GLN A 24 -4.12 6.53 31.92
C GLN A 24 -3.50 6.66 30.52
N ASP A 25 -3.64 7.82 29.89
CA ASP A 25 -3.08 8.05 28.55
C ASP A 25 -1.58 7.79 28.57
N VAL A 26 -1.11 7.01 27.61
CA VAL A 26 0.31 6.75 27.43
C VAL A 26 0.92 7.99 26.79
N THR A 27 1.42 8.90 27.65
CA THR A 27 2.14 10.12 27.23
C THR A 27 3.65 9.87 27.23
N ARG A 28 4.42 10.84 26.80
CA ARG A 28 5.87 10.80 26.88
C ARG A 28 6.32 10.65 28.35
N GLU A 29 5.82 11.48 29.24
CA GLU A 29 6.14 11.48 30.67
C GLU A 29 5.77 10.14 31.32
N TRP A 30 4.64 9.56 30.89
CA TRP A 30 4.24 8.25 31.35
C TRP A 30 5.25 7.17 30.92
N VAL A 31 5.71 7.19 29.66
CA VAL A 31 6.74 6.25 29.16
C VAL A 31 8.05 6.41 29.92
N GLU A 32 8.52 7.63 30.13
CA GLU A 32 9.77 7.93 30.87
C GLU A 32 9.72 7.43 32.33
N GLN A 33 8.54 7.33 32.94
CA GLN A 33 8.36 6.80 34.29
C GLN A 33 8.27 5.26 34.34
N HIS A 34 7.80 4.63 33.28
CA HIS A 34 7.47 3.20 33.28
C HIS A 34 8.44 2.34 32.45
N TYR A 35 9.37 2.97 31.74
CA TYR A 35 10.34 2.30 30.88
C TYR A 35 11.76 2.77 31.12
N THR A 36 12.71 1.86 30.96
CA THR A 36 14.13 2.19 30.77
C THR A 36 14.51 1.92 29.33
N LYS A 37 15.44 2.71 28.81
CA LYS A 37 15.99 2.52 27.46
C LYS A 37 17.41 1.97 27.56
N ARG A 38 17.70 0.95 26.75
CA ARG A 38 19.05 0.41 26.56
C ARG A 38 19.37 0.37 25.06
N GLU A 39 20.54 0.88 24.69
CA GLU A 39 21.07 0.82 23.32
C GLU A 39 22.18 -0.23 23.25
N VAL A 40 22.11 -1.13 22.28
CA VAL A 40 23.06 -2.24 22.12
C VAL A 40 23.44 -2.43 20.65
N MET A 41 24.63 -2.97 20.43
CA MET A 41 25.08 -3.43 19.11
C MET A 41 24.99 -4.96 19.10
N ILE A 42 23.92 -5.51 18.52
CA ILE A 42 23.69 -6.95 18.47
C ILE A 42 24.56 -7.57 17.37
N PRO A 43 25.44 -8.53 17.70
CA PRO A 43 26.28 -9.18 16.70
C PRO A 43 25.45 -10.19 15.87
N MET A 44 25.58 -10.10 14.54
CA MET A 44 25.06 -11.06 13.59
C MET A 44 26.06 -12.19 13.35
N ARG A 45 25.63 -13.29 12.74
CA ARG A 45 26.43 -14.49 12.49
C ARG A 45 27.70 -14.26 11.67
N ASP A 46 27.75 -13.21 10.87
CA ASP A 46 28.92 -12.80 10.06
C ASP A 46 29.84 -11.81 10.77
N GLY A 47 29.49 -11.42 12.02
CA GLY A 47 30.25 -10.48 12.84
C GLY A 47 29.85 -9.02 12.70
N VAL A 48 29.00 -8.65 11.72
CA VAL A 48 28.40 -7.31 11.62
C VAL A 48 27.49 -7.07 12.80
N LYS A 49 27.47 -5.83 13.31
CA LYS A 49 26.66 -5.47 14.48
C LYS A 49 25.53 -4.52 14.10
N LEU A 50 24.30 -4.83 14.55
CA LEU A 50 23.12 -4.02 14.30
C LEU A 50 22.73 -3.23 15.53
N PHE A 51 22.56 -1.91 15.37
CA PHE A 51 22.12 -1.03 16.41
C PHE A 51 20.66 -1.29 16.78
N THR A 52 20.42 -1.45 18.08
CA THR A 52 19.10 -1.79 18.61
C THR A 52 18.79 -0.98 19.86
N SER A 53 17.68 -0.24 19.84
CA SER A 53 17.08 0.40 21.01
C SER A 53 16.08 -0.56 21.66
N ILE A 54 16.28 -0.87 22.94
CA ILE A 54 15.41 -1.75 23.71
C ILE A 54 14.80 -0.93 24.85
N TYR A 55 13.47 -0.91 24.90
CA TYR A 55 12.69 -0.26 25.94
C TYR A 55 12.09 -1.34 26.82
N GLU A 56 12.58 -1.42 28.07
CA GLU A 56 12.21 -2.45 29.04
C GLU A 56 11.32 -1.84 30.14
N PRO A 57 10.13 -2.43 30.43
CA PRO A 57 9.26 -1.91 31.48
C PRO A 57 9.89 -2.12 32.88
N VAL A 58 9.82 -1.09 33.74
CA VAL A 58 10.40 -1.14 35.09
C VAL A 58 9.46 -1.72 36.13
N ASP A 59 8.17 -1.73 35.86
CA ASP A 59 7.09 -2.09 36.78
C ASP A 59 6.25 -3.30 36.31
N ALA A 60 6.76 -4.08 35.37
CA ALA A 60 6.09 -5.30 34.93
C ALA A 60 6.03 -6.35 36.05
N THR A 61 4.84 -6.78 36.44
CA THR A 61 4.61 -7.77 37.51
C THR A 61 4.83 -9.21 37.07
N LYS A 62 4.83 -9.47 35.75
CA LYS A 62 5.10 -10.76 35.09
C LYS A 62 6.00 -10.55 33.88
N PRO A 63 6.71 -11.58 33.39
CA PRO A 63 7.40 -11.50 32.13
C PRO A 63 6.41 -11.19 30.97
N THR A 64 6.72 -10.21 30.16
CA THR A 64 5.89 -9.74 29.04
C THR A 64 6.54 -10.05 27.69
N PRO A 65 5.78 -10.09 26.59
CA PRO A 65 6.34 -10.36 25.28
C PRO A 65 7.22 -9.22 24.76
N VAL A 66 7.93 -9.51 23.69
CA VAL A 66 8.66 -8.53 22.89
C VAL A 66 7.83 -8.15 21.68
N ILE A 67 7.71 -6.85 21.39
CA ILE A 67 7.27 -6.34 20.10
C ILE A 67 8.45 -5.65 19.40
N MET A 68 8.78 -6.09 18.17
CA MET A 68 9.96 -5.66 17.45
C MET A 68 9.59 -5.02 16.11
N GLN A 69 10.27 -3.92 15.79
CA GLN A 69 10.26 -3.30 14.48
C GLN A 69 11.69 -3.13 13.98
N ARG A 70 11.97 -3.62 12.77
CA ARG A 70 13.21 -3.38 12.03
C ARG A 70 12.95 -2.32 10.97
N THR A 71 13.85 -1.35 10.80
CA THR A 71 13.60 -0.20 9.94
C THR A 71 14.85 0.31 9.24
N PRO A 72 14.77 0.73 7.94
CA PRO A 72 15.85 1.42 7.27
C PRO A 72 15.76 2.93 7.49
N TYR A 73 14.69 3.41 8.14
CA TYR A 73 14.40 4.84 8.27
C TYR A 73 15.06 5.49 9.49
N GLN A 74 15.11 4.84 10.63
CA GLN A 74 15.81 5.25 11.84
C GLN A 74 15.16 4.64 13.11
N ALA A 75 15.93 3.99 13.95
CA ALA A 75 15.51 3.54 15.30
C ALA A 75 15.71 4.66 16.36
N SER A 76 15.53 5.92 15.94
CA SER A 76 15.74 7.10 16.77
C SER A 76 14.66 7.27 17.87
N PRO A 77 14.95 8.15 18.89
CA PRO A 77 16.16 8.95 19.09
C PRO A 77 17.34 8.10 19.60
N TYR A 78 18.55 8.50 19.24
CA TYR A 78 19.78 7.90 19.77
C TYR A 78 20.21 8.59 21.06
N GLY A 79 20.72 7.82 22.03
CA GLY A 79 21.08 8.32 23.36
C GLY A 79 19.87 8.27 24.32
N GLU A 80 19.78 9.24 25.24
CA GLU A 80 18.86 9.19 26.37
C GLU A 80 17.36 9.37 26.04
N GLY A 81 17.03 9.90 24.88
CA GLY A 81 15.62 10.17 24.51
C GLY A 81 14.83 8.88 24.21
N TYR A 82 13.50 8.95 24.35
CA TYR A 82 12.57 7.86 24.06
C TYR A 82 11.88 8.05 22.71
N SER A 83 11.58 6.94 22.02
CA SER A 83 10.91 7.01 20.72
C SER A 83 9.45 7.46 20.83
N TYR A 84 9.06 8.39 19.97
CA TYR A 84 7.67 8.84 19.83
C TYR A 84 6.69 7.67 19.59
N ASN A 85 7.16 6.60 18.96
CA ASN A 85 6.32 5.43 18.68
C ASN A 85 5.72 4.80 19.95
N LEU A 86 6.38 4.90 21.13
CA LEU A 86 5.91 4.31 22.36
C LEU A 86 4.59 4.92 22.88
N TRP A 87 4.37 6.21 22.63
CA TRP A 87 3.11 6.89 22.99
C TRP A 87 2.25 7.27 21.80
N ASN A 88 2.59 6.76 20.62
CA ASN A 88 1.78 6.88 19.42
C ASN A 88 1.35 5.47 18.95
N LYS A 89 1.89 4.97 17.87
CA LYS A 89 1.46 3.72 17.24
C LYS A 89 1.67 2.46 18.11
N LEU A 90 2.65 2.47 18.99
CA LEU A 90 2.92 1.35 19.92
C LEU A 90 2.33 1.55 21.33
N ARG A 91 1.48 2.57 21.53
CA ARG A 91 0.92 2.94 22.83
C ARG A 91 0.17 1.79 23.53
N ASN A 92 -0.52 0.93 22.79
CA ASN A 92 -1.25 -0.20 23.36
C ASN A 92 -0.27 -1.23 23.96
N TYR A 93 0.81 -1.52 23.26
CA TYR A 93 1.86 -2.43 23.74
C TYR A 93 2.62 -1.82 24.92
N ALA A 94 2.91 -0.52 24.88
CA ALA A 94 3.52 0.18 26.01
C ALA A 94 2.65 0.13 27.26
N ARG A 95 1.33 0.35 27.13
CA ARG A 95 0.36 0.23 28.24
C ARG A 95 0.41 -1.15 28.90
N GLU A 96 0.52 -2.19 28.11
CA GLU A 96 0.59 -3.59 28.55
C GLU A 96 2.00 -4.04 28.97
N ARG A 97 2.95 -3.12 29.07
CA ARG A 97 4.33 -3.42 29.51
C ARG A 97 5.08 -4.39 28.60
N TYR A 98 4.81 -4.39 27.30
CA TYR A 98 5.65 -5.13 26.36
C TYR A 98 7.08 -4.57 26.36
N VAL A 99 8.06 -5.44 26.15
CA VAL A 99 9.38 -4.98 25.76
C VAL A 99 9.29 -4.50 24.31
N ILE A 100 9.70 -3.25 24.05
CA ILE A 100 9.64 -2.65 22.72
C ILE A 100 11.05 -2.56 22.14
N VAL A 101 11.23 -3.10 20.95
CA VAL A 101 12.52 -3.18 20.26
C VAL A 101 12.45 -2.49 18.92
N LEU A 102 13.32 -1.49 18.72
CA LEU A 102 13.51 -0.79 17.45
C LEU A 102 14.94 -1.01 16.97
N GLN A 103 15.11 -1.56 15.75
CA GLN A 103 16.43 -1.88 15.20
C GLN A 103 16.67 -1.18 13.87
N ASP A 104 17.81 -0.50 13.74
CA ASP A 104 18.34 -0.09 12.44
C ASP A 104 18.79 -1.32 11.66
N VAL A 105 18.35 -1.45 10.41
CA VAL A 105 18.77 -2.56 9.57
C VAL A 105 20.22 -2.42 9.11
N ARG A 106 20.82 -3.48 8.65
CA ARG A 106 22.18 -3.57 8.13
C ARG A 106 22.52 -2.44 7.17
N GLY A 107 23.65 -1.75 7.39
CA GLY A 107 24.14 -0.68 6.54
C GLY A 107 23.33 0.63 6.60
N ARG A 108 22.44 0.74 7.59
CA ARG A 108 21.65 1.98 7.78
C ARG A 108 21.91 2.57 9.17
N TRP A 109 21.96 3.91 9.23
CA TRP A 109 22.08 4.71 10.45
C TRP A 109 23.21 4.26 11.39
N MET A 110 22.88 3.73 12.57
CA MET A 110 23.86 3.30 13.57
C MET A 110 24.30 1.84 13.42
N SER A 111 23.69 1.08 12.50
CA SER A 111 24.10 -0.28 12.19
C SER A 111 25.31 -0.33 11.26
N GLU A 112 26.14 -1.34 11.44
CA GLU A 112 27.26 -1.67 10.58
C GLU A 112 26.82 -2.43 9.31
N GLY A 113 27.79 -2.69 8.41
CA GLY A 113 27.61 -3.47 7.21
C GLY A 113 27.18 -2.67 5.99
N GLU A 114 26.76 -3.37 4.95
CA GLU A 114 26.33 -2.79 3.67
C GLU A 114 24.81 -2.88 3.51
N PHE A 115 24.19 -1.77 3.14
CA PHE A 115 22.77 -1.73 2.81
C PHE A 115 22.55 -2.20 1.37
N VAL A 116 21.59 -3.10 1.20
CA VAL A 116 21.09 -3.52 -0.11
C VAL A 116 19.59 -3.34 -0.13
N ASP A 117 19.09 -2.60 -1.12
CA ASP A 117 17.66 -2.34 -1.27
C ASP A 117 16.90 -3.65 -1.50
N VAL A 118 15.87 -3.90 -0.66
CA VAL A 118 15.06 -5.15 -0.67
C VAL A 118 15.96 -6.36 -0.90
N ARG A 119 16.91 -6.55 0.03
CA ARG A 119 17.93 -7.61 -0.07
C ARG A 119 17.29 -8.96 -0.39
N PRO A 120 17.75 -9.65 -1.46
CA PRO A 120 17.26 -10.96 -1.84
C PRO A 120 17.32 -11.99 -0.71
N PHE A 121 16.26 -12.77 -0.56
CA PHE A 121 16.23 -13.90 0.37
C PHE A 121 17.12 -15.04 -0.16
N ILE A 122 17.94 -15.61 0.71
CA ILE A 122 18.82 -16.75 0.41
C ILE A 122 18.21 -18.02 0.99
N ALA A 123 17.54 -18.81 0.16
CA ALA A 123 16.86 -20.04 0.60
C ALA A 123 17.84 -21.10 1.15
N ASN A 124 19.01 -21.25 0.52
CA ASN A 124 19.97 -22.29 0.85
C ASN A 124 21.31 -21.66 1.29
N LYS A 125 21.35 -21.19 2.55
CA LYS A 125 22.57 -20.63 3.15
C LYS A 125 23.61 -21.73 3.38
N GLN A 126 24.81 -21.55 2.84
CA GLN A 126 25.92 -22.52 2.93
C GLN A 126 26.93 -22.15 4.03
N SER A 127 26.92 -20.89 4.45
CA SER A 127 27.87 -20.37 5.43
C SER A 127 27.28 -19.20 6.25
N ASN A 128 27.96 -18.81 7.31
CA ASN A 128 27.62 -17.61 8.08
C ASN A 128 27.80 -16.30 7.30
N LYS A 129 28.38 -16.34 6.09
CA LYS A 129 28.49 -15.17 5.21
C LYS A 129 27.27 -14.97 4.31
N ASP A 130 26.42 -16.00 4.20
CA ASP A 130 25.18 -15.95 3.42
C ASP A 130 24.10 -15.29 4.28
N VAL A 131 24.12 -13.96 4.30
CA VAL A 131 23.25 -13.14 5.14
C VAL A 131 22.16 -12.43 4.34
N ASP A 132 20.98 -12.41 4.90
CA ASP A 132 19.82 -11.67 4.42
C ASP A 132 19.01 -11.13 5.62
N GLU A 133 17.91 -10.44 5.34
CA GLU A 133 17.11 -9.83 6.39
C GLU A 133 16.41 -10.86 7.30
N ALA A 134 16.16 -12.06 6.80
CA ALA A 134 15.61 -13.16 7.60
C ALA A 134 16.66 -13.71 8.58
N SER A 135 17.91 -13.87 8.15
CA SER A 135 19.00 -14.29 9.04
C SER A 135 19.36 -13.24 10.08
N ASP A 136 19.36 -11.95 9.72
CA ASP A 136 19.56 -10.86 10.68
C ASP A 136 18.44 -10.81 11.73
N THR A 137 17.20 -11.08 11.30
CA THR A 137 16.07 -11.20 12.24
C THR A 137 16.21 -12.40 13.17
N TYR A 138 16.65 -13.54 12.62
CA TYR A 138 16.91 -14.74 13.43
C TYR A 138 17.94 -14.45 14.52
N ASP A 139 19.10 -13.92 14.16
CA ASP A 139 20.19 -13.61 15.09
C ASP A 139 19.77 -12.57 16.14
N THR A 140 18.98 -11.58 15.73
CA THR A 140 18.40 -10.59 16.66
C THR A 140 17.45 -11.25 17.65
N ALA A 141 16.54 -12.11 17.19
CA ALA A 141 15.59 -12.82 18.04
C ALA A 141 16.30 -13.73 19.04
N GLU A 142 17.32 -14.50 18.59
CA GLU A 142 18.14 -15.36 19.46
C GLU A 142 18.86 -14.54 20.53
N TRP A 143 19.41 -13.38 20.16
CA TRP A 143 20.06 -12.49 21.14
C TRP A 143 19.04 -11.95 22.15
N LEU A 144 17.85 -11.53 21.71
CA LEU A 144 16.81 -10.96 22.58
C LEU A 144 16.35 -11.95 23.64
N ILE A 145 16.06 -13.22 23.28
CA ILE A 145 15.58 -14.22 24.25
C ILE A 145 16.63 -14.57 25.30
N ASN A 146 17.91 -14.41 25.00
CA ASN A 146 19.01 -14.69 25.92
C ASN A 146 19.44 -13.48 26.77
N ASN A 147 19.08 -12.25 26.40
CA ASN A 147 19.62 -11.02 27.01
C ASN A 147 18.56 -10.04 27.52
N VAL A 148 17.28 -10.32 27.29
CA VAL A 148 16.15 -9.47 27.68
C VAL A 148 15.18 -10.26 28.53
N LYS A 149 14.75 -9.69 29.65
CA LYS A 149 13.75 -10.33 30.52
C LYS A 149 12.37 -10.25 29.86
N SER A 150 11.91 -11.34 29.27
CA SER A 150 10.61 -11.43 28.58
C SER A 150 9.98 -12.81 28.81
N ASN A 151 8.76 -13.04 28.31
CA ASN A 151 8.13 -14.36 28.32
C ASN A 151 8.65 -15.29 27.19
N GLY A 152 9.64 -14.83 26.39
CA GLY A 152 10.23 -15.58 25.29
C GLY A 152 9.45 -15.54 23.98
N ASN A 153 8.31 -14.87 23.90
CA ASN A 153 7.52 -14.70 22.68
C ASN A 153 7.81 -13.34 22.04
N ILE A 154 8.06 -13.35 20.74
CA ILE A 154 8.36 -12.17 19.95
C ILE A 154 7.28 -11.96 18.89
N GLY A 155 6.72 -10.76 18.84
CA GLY A 155 5.91 -10.23 17.74
C GLY A 155 6.75 -9.30 16.89
N VAL A 156 6.54 -9.33 15.57
CA VAL A 156 7.20 -8.41 14.63
C VAL A 156 6.16 -7.68 13.80
N LEU A 157 6.29 -6.37 13.67
CA LEU A 157 5.39 -5.57 12.84
C LEU A 157 6.17 -4.52 12.03
N GLY A 158 5.58 -4.03 10.97
CA GLY A 158 6.13 -2.94 10.18
C GLY A 158 5.29 -2.62 8.97
N THR A 159 5.30 -1.34 8.59
CA THR A 159 4.52 -0.79 7.47
C THR A 159 5.46 -0.40 6.34
N SER A 160 5.11 -0.70 5.08
CA SER A 160 5.90 -0.30 3.91
C SER A 160 7.22 -1.08 3.83
N TYR A 161 8.35 -0.42 3.69
CA TYR A 161 9.66 -1.06 3.77
C TYR A 161 9.85 -1.86 5.08
N PRO A 162 9.49 -1.34 6.30
CA PRO A 162 9.40 -2.17 7.50
C PRO A 162 8.43 -3.36 7.39
N GLY A 163 7.43 -3.31 6.52
CA GLY A 163 6.57 -4.44 6.16
C GLY A 163 7.31 -5.54 5.40
N PHE A 164 8.24 -5.18 4.52
CA PHE A 164 9.18 -6.14 3.93
C PHE A 164 10.02 -6.83 5.01
N TYR A 165 10.59 -6.08 5.98
CA TYR A 165 11.35 -6.69 7.08
C TYR A 165 10.48 -7.57 7.97
N ALA A 166 9.23 -7.23 8.17
CA ALA A 166 8.27 -8.10 8.86
C ALA A 166 8.02 -9.39 8.05
N THR A 167 7.87 -9.31 6.72
CA THR A 167 7.78 -10.50 5.86
C THR A 167 9.03 -11.36 5.98
N MET A 168 10.23 -10.77 5.98
CA MET A 168 11.48 -11.51 6.19
C MET A 168 11.57 -12.12 7.60
N ALA A 169 10.98 -11.47 8.61
CA ALA A 169 10.89 -12.06 9.95
C ALA A 169 10.02 -13.33 9.97
N ALA A 170 8.92 -13.35 9.21
CA ALA A 170 8.10 -14.55 9.05
C ALA A 170 8.88 -15.71 8.38
N LEU A 171 9.84 -15.39 7.51
CA LEU A 171 10.70 -16.35 6.82
C LEU A 171 11.95 -16.74 7.63
N SER A 172 12.23 -16.10 8.76
CA SER A 172 13.44 -16.38 9.57
C SER A 172 13.47 -17.77 10.17
N GLY A 173 12.30 -18.35 10.44
CA GLY A 173 12.17 -19.68 11.06
C GLY A 173 12.50 -19.71 12.56
N HIS A 174 12.74 -18.57 13.22
CA HIS A 174 13.07 -18.52 14.63
C HIS A 174 11.88 -18.89 15.50
N PRO A 175 11.99 -19.87 16.44
CA PRO A 175 10.84 -20.42 17.19
C PRO A 175 10.20 -19.44 18.18
N ALA A 176 10.92 -18.40 18.62
CA ALA A 176 10.39 -17.37 19.49
C ALA A 176 9.49 -16.37 18.76
N ILE A 177 9.60 -16.25 17.43
CA ILE A 177 8.72 -15.39 16.62
C ILE A 177 7.38 -16.10 16.45
N LYS A 178 6.36 -15.66 17.19
CA LYS A 178 5.03 -16.30 17.25
C LYS A 178 4.01 -15.62 16.34
N ALA A 179 4.14 -14.31 16.14
CA ALA A 179 3.19 -13.49 15.42
C ALA A 179 3.92 -12.42 14.61
N VAL A 180 3.48 -12.21 13.38
CA VAL A 180 4.06 -11.21 12.49
C VAL A 180 2.95 -10.44 11.78
N ALA A 181 3.06 -9.10 11.76
CA ALA A 181 2.13 -8.23 11.07
C ALA A 181 2.84 -7.44 9.96
N PRO A 182 2.99 -8.00 8.74
CA PRO A 182 3.38 -7.23 7.57
C PRO A 182 2.23 -6.28 7.18
N GLN A 183 2.50 -4.99 7.11
CA GLN A 183 1.52 -3.97 6.80
C GLN A 183 1.96 -3.24 5.54
N ALA A 184 1.12 -3.21 4.51
CA ALA A 184 1.50 -2.72 3.18
C ALA A 184 2.95 -3.12 2.83
N PRO A 185 3.27 -4.42 2.82
CA PRO A 185 4.65 -4.85 2.66
C PRO A 185 5.12 -4.67 1.22
N VAL A 186 6.28 -4.05 1.04
CA VAL A 186 7.00 -4.08 -0.24
C VAL A 186 7.32 -5.53 -0.61
N THR A 187 7.06 -5.93 -1.85
CA THR A 187 7.35 -7.28 -2.36
C THR A 187 8.03 -7.29 -3.71
N ASP A 188 7.49 -6.58 -4.68
CA ASP A 188 7.97 -6.60 -6.07
C ASP A 188 7.91 -5.19 -6.67
N TRP A 189 9.03 -4.51 -6.63
CA TRP A 189 9.17 -3.14 -7.10
C TRP A 189 9.14 -2.96 -8.63
N TRP A 190 9.02 -4.04 -9.38
CA TRP A 190 8.89 -3.95 -10.82
C TRP A 190 7.45 -4.18 -11.31
N MET A 191 6.67 -4.96 -10.56
CA MET A 191 5.33 -5.37 -10.99
C MET A 191 4.23 -4.44 -10.54
N GLY A 192 4.33 -3.82 -9.35
CA GLY A 192 3.21 -3.03 -8.86
C GLY A 192 3.37 -2.40 -7.48
N ASP A 193 4.56 -2.52 -6.84
CA ASP A 193 4.89 -1.77 -5.64
C ASP A 193 5.72 -0.53 -6.02
N ASP A 194 5.73 0.49 -5.22
CA ASP A 194 6.41 1.80 -5.26
C ASP A 194 6.95 2.29 -6.62
N TYR A 195 7.74 1.47 -7.34
CA TYR A 195 8.66 2.02 -8.35
C TYR A 195 8.32 1.70 -9.78
N HIS A 196 7.72 0.56 -10.04
CA HIS A 196 7.18 0.27 -11.37
C HIS A 196 5.82 -0.40 -11.27
N HIS A 197 4.97 -0.09 -12.22
CA HIS A 197 3.72 -0.80 -12.46
C HIS A 197 3.75 -1.38 -13.87
N HIS A 198 3.83 -2.71 -13.99
CA HIS A 198 3.93 -3.43 -15.26
C HIS A 198 4.96 -2.82 -16.23
N GLY A 199 6.16 -2.48 -15.69
CA GLY A 199 7.27 -1.91 -16.43
C GLY A 199 7.21 -0.41 -16.70
N VAL A 200 6.22 0.30 -16.19
CA VAL A 200 6.17 1.77 -16.20
C VAL A 200 6.79 2.30 -14.93
N LEU A 201 7.78 3.19 -15.03
CA LEU A 201 8.46 3.76 -13.88
C LEU A 201 7.57 4.82 -13.20
N MET A 202 7.37 4.71 -11.90
CA MET A 202 6.68 5.68 -11.06
C MET A 202 7.64 6.82 -10.70
N ILE A 203 7.88 7.71 -11.68
CA ILE A 203 9.01 8.64 -11.67
C ILE A 203 8.96 9.65 -10.52
N THR A 204 7.77 10.11 -10.13
CA THR A 204 7.62 11.04 -9.00
C THR A 204 8.08 10.41 -7.70
N ASP A 205 7.69 9.17 -7.42
CA ASP A 205 8.10 8.44 -6.22
C ASP A 205 9.59 8.15 -6.23
N MET A 206 10.12 7.67 -7.35
CA MET A 206 11.54 7.40 -7.49
C MET A 206 12.40 8.63 -7.26
N LEU A 207 12.03 9.76 -7.86
CA LEU A 207 12.84 10.97 -7.70
C LEU A 207 12.74 11.54 -6.29
N ASN A 208 11.56 11.61 -5.72
CA ASN A 208 11.34 12.21 -4.40
C ASN A 208 11.87 11.34 -3.26
N PHE A 209 11.63 10.05 -3.32
CA PHE A 209 12.00 9.13 -2.25
C PHE A 209 13.44 8.65 -2.37
N VAL A 210 13.80 7.98 -3.46
CA VAL A 210 15.12 7.37 -3.62
C VAL A 210 16.19 8.41 -3.90
N ALA A 211 15.99 9.22 -4.93
CA ALA A 211 17.05 10.11 -5.40
C ALA A 211 17.22 11.35 -4.52
N GLN A 212 16.14 11.86 -3.96
CA GLN A 212 16.20 13.10 -3.17
C GLN A 212 16.44 12.86 -1.68
N SER A 213 15.90 11.80 -1.10
CA SER A 213 15.97 11.56 0.35
C SER A 213 16.57 10.22 0.76
N PHE A 214 15.93 9.11 0.46
CA PHE A 214 16.25 7.79 1.03
C PHE A 214 17.55 7.19 0.49
N GLY A 215 17.73 7.15 -0.82
CA GLY A 215 18.86 6.50 -1.49
C GLY A 215 20.19 7.28 -1.43
N ARG A 216 20.19 8.49 -0.87
CA ARG A 216 21.43 9.27 -0.75
C ARG A 216 22.44 8.55 0.13
N PRO A 217 23.72 8.42 -0.32
CA PRO A 217 24.76 7.77 0.46
C PRO A 217 24.99 8.49 1.79
N ARG A 218 25.21 7.70 2.82
CA ARG A 218 25.52 8.18 4.18
C ARG A 218 26.66 7.35 4.74
N PRO A 219 27.62 7.95 5.44
CA PRO A 219 28.55 7.17 6.23
C PRO A 219 27.78 6.43 7.33
N VAL A 220 28.11 5.18 7.58
CA VAL A 220 27.57 4.41 8.71
C VAL A 220 28.73 3.99 9.61
N PRO A 221 28.54 4.00 10.93
CA PRO A 221 27.35 4.46 11.67
C PRO A 221 27.19 5.98 11.68
N THR A 222 25.93 6.47 11.63
CA THR A 222 25.63 7.91 11.71
C THR A 222 24.31 8.18 12.44
N LYS A 223 24.29 9.23 13.26
CA LYS A 223 23.08 9.73 13.94
C LYS A 223 22.37 10.85 13.16
N THR A 224 23.05 11.41 12.17
CA THR A 224 22.60 12.62 11.48
C THR A 224 22.04 12.33 10.10
N GLN A 225 20.90 12.96 9.82
CA GLN A 225 20.33 12.98 8.48
C GLN A 225 20.88 14.19 7.72
N THR A 226 21.47 13.95 6.56
CA THR A 226 21.79 15.02 5.64
C THR A 226 20.51 15.47 4.94
N ARG A 227 20.07 16.71 5.21
CA ARG A 227 18.96 17.31 4.48
C ARG A 227 19.42 17.65 3.07
N MET A 228 18.70 17.17 2.07
CA MET A 228 18.91 17.50 0.67
C MET A 228 17.99 18.65 0.27
N LYS A 229 18.47 19.50 -0.65
CA LYS A 229 17.58 20.43 -1.33
C LYS A 229 16.73 19.66 -2.34
N PRO A 230 15.42 19.96 -2.44
CA PRO A 230 14.59 19.40 -3.49
C PRO A 230 15.17 19.68 -4.88
N PHE A 231 15.02 18.76 -5.83
CA PHE A 231 15.43 18.97 -7.22
C PHE A 231 14.59 20.06 -7.90
N PHE A 232 13.36 20.22 -7.46
CA PHE A 232 12.42 21.25 -7.89
C PHE A 232 11.65 21.80 -6.67
N GLN A 233 11.10 23.00 -6.79
CA GLN A 233 10.41 23.67 -5.67
C GLN A 233 8.98 24.08 -6.01
N ASP A 234 8.63 24.01 -7.30
CA ASP A 234 7.37 24.52 -7.81
C ASP A 234 6.43 23.35 -8.20
N ASP A 235 5.98 23.34 -9.43
CA ASP A 235 5.06 22.36 -9.99
C ASP A 235 5.82 21.12 -10.48
N GLU A 236 5.45 19.95 -9.97
CA GLU A 236 6.04 18.67 -10.39
C GLU A 236 5.73 18.35 -11.85
N TYR A 237 4.50 18.63 -12.34
CA TYR A 237 4.14 18.40 -13.73
C TYR A 237 5.05 19.17 -14.68
N SER A 238 5.22 20.48 -14.44
CA SER A 238 6.08 21.33 -15.27
C SER A 238 7.55 20.91 -15.20
N PHE A 239 8.03 20.48 -14.01
CA PHE A 239 9.39 19.98 -13.86
C PHE A 239 9.64 18.74 -14.73
N PHE A 240 8.82 17.69 -14.56
CA PHE A 240 9.02 16.44 -15.30
C PHE A 240 8.78 16.61 -16.80
N LEU A 241 7.84 17.49 -17.20
CA LEU A 241 7.62 17.77 -18.62
C LEU A 241 8.82 18.47 -19.27
N ARG A 242 9.49 19.37 -18.56
CA ARG A 242 10.70 20.05 -19.03
C ARG A 242 11.89 19.10 -19.13
N GLU A 243 12.13 18.27 -18.10
CA GLU A 243 13.23 17.29 -18.11
C GLU A 243 12.95 16.12 -19.06
N LYS A 244 11.70 15.70 -19.17
CA LYS A 244 11.09 14.79 -20.14
C LYS A 244 11.70 13.39 -20.18
N THR A 245 13.02 13.25 -20.25
CA THR A 245 13.72 11.98 -20.49
C THR A 245 14.36 11.43 -19.22
N LEU A 246 14.37 10.10 -19.04
CA LEU A 246 15.11 9.46 -17.95
C LEU A 246 16.60 9.80 -18.00
N LYS A 247 17.15 10.01 -19.21
CA LYS A 247 18.53 10.44 -19.41
C LYS A 247 18.81 11.83 -18.80
N ASN A 248 17.89 12.80 -18.92
CA ASN A 248 18.02 14.12 -18.31
C ASN A 248 17.85 14.02 -16.78
N ILE A 249 16.86 13.26 -16.30
CA ILE A 249 16.67 13.01 -14.87
C ILE A 249 17.92 12.37 -14.25
N THR A 250 18.52 11.37 -14.93
CA THR A 250 19.77 10.72 -14.47
C THR A 250 20.93 11.72 -14.31
N LYS A 251 21.05 12.72 -15.21
CA LYS A 251 22.05 13.78 -15.05
C LYS A 251 21.83 14.62 -13.78
N ILE A 252 20.56 14.89 -13.43
CA ILE A 252 20.20 15.63 -12.22
C ILE A 252 20.48 14.80 -10.96
N VAL A 253 20.14 13.50 -10.97
CA VAL A 253 20.38 12.58 -9.86
C VAL A 253 21.88 12.37 -9.61
N GLY A 254 22.67 12.27 -10.70
CA GLY A 254 24.11 12.03 -10.66
C GLY A 254 24.49 10.60 -10.28
N ASP A 255 25.76 10.39 -9.98
CA ASP A 255 26.33 9.03 -9.84
C ASP A 255 26.35 8.46 -8.42
N SER A 256 25.85 9.19 -7.42
CA SER A 256 26.02 8.82 -6.02
C SER A 256 25.00 7.81 -5.49
N ILE A 257 23.89 7.57 -6.20
CA ILE A 257 22.79 6.70 -5.75
C ILE A 257 22.89 5.37 -6.47
N ALA A 258 23.33 4.34 -5.75
CA ALA A 258 23.52 3.00 -6.32
C ALA A 258 22.21 2.45 -6.90
N PHE A 259 21.12 2.52 -6.14
CA PHE A 259 19.83 1.97 -6.57
C PHE A 259 19.25 2.69 -7.81
N TRP A 260 19.51 3.99 -8.00
CA TRP A 260 19.15 4.66 -9.25
C TRP A 260 19.88 4.07 -10.46
N LYS A 261 21.16 3.73 -10.29
CA LYS A 261 21.93 3.06 -11.36
C LYS A 261 21.37 1.68 -11.66
N ASP A 262 21.02 0.92 -10.62
CA ASP A 262 20.40 -0.39 -10.78
C ASP A 262 19.08 -0.29 -11.57
N LEU A 263 18.22 0.69 -11.24
CA LEU A 263 16.98 0.95 -11.98
C LEU A 263 17.22 1.21 -13.47
N MET A 264 18.22 2.04 -13.78
CA MET A 264 18.54 2.37 -15.17
C MET A 264 19.22 1.20 -15.92
N ALA A 265 19.87 0.29 -15.19
CA ALA A 265 20.54 -0.90 -15.75
C ALA A 265 19.59 -2.09 -15.94
N HIS A 266 18.47 -2.12 -15.23
CA HIS A 266 17.50 -3.24 -15.22
C HIS A 266 16.10 -2.78 -15.61
N PRO A 267 15.87 -2.28 -16.84
CA PRO A 267 14.57 -1.79 -17.29
C PRO A 267 13.51 -2.90 -17.46
N ASP A 268 13.94 -4.13 -17.73
CA ASP A 268 13.09 -5.31 -17.93
C ASP A 268 12.99 -6.15 -16.63
N TYR A 269 11.98 -7.01 -16.53
CA TYR A 269 11.79 -7.91 -15.38
C TYR A 269 12.79 -9.07 -15.39
N ASP A 270 14.05 -8.78 -15.19
CA ASP A 270 15.15 -9.72 -15.21
C ASP A 270 15.42 -10.39 -13.84
N ALA A 271 16.53 -11.13 -13.76
CA ALA A 271 16.94 -11.84 -12.56
C ALA A 271 17.19 -10.90 -11.35
N PHE A 272 17.54 -9.63 -11.59
CA PHE A 272 17.74 -8.64 -10.54
C PHE A 272 16.43 -8.38 -9.77
N TRP A 273 15.31 -8.14 -10.47
CA TRP A 273 14.01 -7.92 -9.88
C TRP A 273 13.42 -9.20 -9.31
N GLN A 274 13.52 -10.32 -10.07
CA GLN A 274 12.99 -11.61 -9.65
C GLN A 274 13.60 -12.11 -8.34
N ALA A 275 14.89 -11.83 -8.10
CA ALA A 275 15.56 -12.18 -6.85
C ALA A 275 15.04 -11.37 -5.65
N ARG A 276 14.52 -10.16 -5.90
CA ARG A 276 13.96 -9.25 -4.89
C ARG A 276 12.49 -9.49 -4.59
N ASP A 277 11.80 -10.28 -5.40
CA ASP A 277 10.40 -10.63 -5.14
C ASP A 277 10.28 -11.56 -3.92
N ALA A 278 9.92 -10.96 -2.78
CA ALA A 278 9.76 -11.67 -1.52
C ALA A 278 8.70 -12.79 -1.57
N ARG A 279 7.68 -12.65 -2.42
CA ARG A 279 6.55 -13.60 -2.54
C ARG A 279 6.98 -14.98 -2.98
N ARG A 280 8.06 -15.10 -3.76
CA ARG A 280 8.63 -16.38 -4.24
C ARG A 280 9.12 -17.28 -3.12
N ASN A 281 9.36 -16.71 -1.94
CA ASN A 281 9.97 -17.37 -0.80
C ASN A 281 8.99 -17.58 0.37
N ILE A 282 7.71 -17.24 0.23
CA ILE A 282 6.69 -17.42 1.27
C ILE A 282 6.27 -18.90 1.32
N LYS A 283 7.11 -19.71 1.98
CA LYS A 283 6.92 -21.17 2.12
C LYS A 283 7.08 -21.58 3.57
N ASP A 284 6.24 -22.52 4.03
CA ASP A 284 6.33 -23.10 5.38
C ASP A 284 6.40 -22.09 6.51
N VAL A 285 5.69 -20.97 6.39
CA VAL A 285 5.64 -19.89 7.37
C VAL A 285 5.03 -20.41 8.66
N LYS A 286 5.78 -20.29 9.76
CA LYS A 286 5.40 -20.85 11.07
C LYS A 286 4.66 -19.88 11.98
N PRO A 287 5.06 -18.58 12.10
CA PRO A 287 4.33 -17.63 12.92
C PRO A 287 2.93 -17.37 12.35
N ALA A 288 2.01 -16.95 13.24
CA ALA A 288 0.73 -16.40 12.79
C ALA A 288 0.94 -15.08 12.05
N ILE A 289 0.15 -14.82 11.03
CA ILE A 289 0.26 -13.64 10.18
C ILE A 289 -1.01 -12.77 10.30
N LEU A 290 -0.83 -11.48 10.59
CA LEU A 290 -1.82 -10.44 10.36
C LEU A 290 -1.36 -9.57 9.19
N LEU A 291 -1.92 -9.79 8.03
CA LEU A 291 -1.61 -9.00 6.84
C LEU A 291 -2.57 -7.83 6.72
N THR A 292 -2.03 -6.62 6.58
CA THR A 292 -2.81 -5.37 6.56
C THR A 292 -2.48 -4.54 5.34
N GLY A 293 -3.48 -3.91 4.73
CA GLY A 293 -3.29 -2.96 3.63
C GLY A 293 -4.45 -2.00 3.43
N GLY A 294 -4.23 -1.04 2.56
CA GLY A 294 -5.21 -0.04 2.16
C GLY A 294 -5.74 -0.26 0.75
N LEU A 295 -7.05 -0.12 0.57
CA LEU A 295 -7.66 -0.17 -0.77
C LEU A 295 -7.22 1.01 -1.64
N PHE A 296 -6.86 2.14 -1.04
CA PHE A 296 -6.35 3.34 -1.72
C PHE A 296 -4.87 3.57 -1.44
N ASP A 297 -4.11 2.49 -1.22
CA ASP A 297 -2.67 2.55 -1.09
C ASP A 297 -2.05 2.70 -2.48
N ALA A 298 -1.37 3.83 -2.71
CA ALA A 298 -0.74 4.17 -3.98
C ALA A 298 0.73 3.72 -4.06
N GLU A 299 1.20 2.98 -3.06
CA GLU A 299 2.60 2.52 -2.95
C GLU A 299 2.65 0.99 -2.94
N ASP A 300 2.08 0.32 -1.92
CA ASP A 300 2.25 -1.12 -1.69
C ASP A 300 0.92 -1.91 -1.63
N CYS A 301 -0.11 -1.46 -2.35
CA CYS A 301 -1.37 -2.20 -2.48
C CYS A 301 -1.12 -3.57 -3.13
N TYR A 302 -0.29 -3.61 -4.18
CA TYR A 302 0.06 -4.82 -4.92
C TYR A 302 0.76 -5.85 -4.02
N GLY A 303 1.75 -5.42 -3.23
CA GLY A 303 2.49 -6.28 -2.32
C GLY A 303 1.60 -6.93 -1.26
N THR A 304 0.67 -6.17 -0.72
CA THR A 304 -0.31 -6.69 0.25
C THR A 304 -1.13 -7.85 -0.34
N TRP A 305 -1.73 -7.67 -1.51
CA TRP A 305 -2.45 -8.74 -2.20
C TRP A 305 -1.54 -9.90 -2.59
N GLY A 306 -0.33 -9.58 -3.02
CA GLY A 306 0.68 -10.55 -3.42
C GLY A 306 1.10 -11.49 -2.29
N VAL A 307 1.33 -10.95 -1.07
CA VAL A 307 1.64 -11.77 0.12
C VAL A 307 0.45 -12.66 0.48
N TYR A 308 -0.78 -12.14 0.46
CA TYR A 308 -1.96 -12.95 0.72
C TYR A 308 -2.07 -14.13 -0.26
N LYS A 309 -1.98 -13.87 -1.57
CA LYS A 309 -2.04 -14.89 -2.62
C LYS A 309 -0.91 -15.93 -2.45
N ALA A 310 0.30 -15.49 -2.13
CA ALA A 310 1.45 -16.36 -1.88
C ALA A 310 1.29 -17.24 -0.64
N LEU A 311 0.81 -16.70 0.48
CA LEU A 311 0.49 -17.47 1.69
C LEU A 311 -0.53 -18.57 1.40
N LYS A 312 -1.61 -18.25 0.71
CA LYS A 312 -2.65 -19.23 0.35
C LYS A 312 -2.15 -20.34 -0.56
N GLN A 313 -1.27 -20.01 -1.51
CA GLN A 313 -0.74 -20.97 -2.48
C GLN A 313 0.42 -21.80 -1.94
N GLN A 314 1.37 -21.17 -1.22
CA GLN A 314 2.66 -21.77 -0.88
C GLN A 314 2.78 -22.15 0.60
N SER A 315 1.91 -21.59 1.47
CA SER A 315 1.90 -21.86 2.92
C SER A 315 0.47 -21.91 3.50
N PRO A 316 -0.43 -22.75 2.93
CA PRO A 316 -1.87 -22.74 3.26
C PRO A 316 -2.17 -23.13 4.72
N GLN A 317 -1.24 -23.77 5.42
CA GLN A 317 -1.34 -24.12 6.84
C GLN A 317 -1.08 -22.95 7.79
N THR A 318 -0.53 -21.82 7.28
CA THR A 318 -0.24 -20.65 8.10
C THR A 318 -1.54 -20.01 8.60
N GLN A 319 -1.61 -19.78 9.90
CA GLN A 319 -2.72 -19.05 10.51
C GLN A 319 -2.63 -17.59 10.06
N THR A 320 -3.51 -17.21 9.14
CA THR A 320 -3.48 -15.89 8.50
C THR A 320 -4.78 -15.15 8.77
N GLN A 321 -4.69 -13.92 9.28
CA GLN A 321 -5.75 -12.92 9.19
C GLN A 321 -5.35 -11.89 8.16
N PHE A 322 -6.31 -11.41 7.38
CA PHE A 322 -6.09 -10.43 6.31
C PHE A 322 -7.11 -9.30 6.44
N ILE A 323 -6.65 -8.06 6.47
CA ILE A 323 -7.51 -6.89 6.57
C ILE A 323 -7.16 -5.84 5.52
N MET A 324 -8.16 -5.35 4.79
CA MET A 324 -8.07 -4.24 3.85
C MET A 324 -9.09 -3.18 4.21
N GLY A 325 -8.61 -2.00 4.59
CA GLY A 325 -9.46 -0.84 4.90
C GLY A 325 -9.47 0.20 3.77
N PRO A 326 -10.28 1.27 3.90
CA PRO A 326 -10.37 2.35 2.92
C PRO A 326 -9.20 3.35 3.09
N TRP A 327 -8.00 2.81 3.25
CA TRP A 327 -6.83 3.56 3.66
C TRP A 327 -5.91 3.88 2.50
N PHE A 328 -5.28 5.07 2.56
CA PHE A 328 -4.05 5.36 1.84
C PHE A 328 -2.86 4.70 2.57
N HIS A 329 -1.68 4.75 2.00
CA HIS A 329 -0.47 4.12 2.53
C HIS A 329 -0.20 4.49 4.01
N GLY A 330 -0.34 3.52 4.92
CA GLY A 330 -0.12 3.68 6.36
C GLY A 330 -1.16 4.54 7.09
N ALA A 331 -2.35 4.80 6.51
CA ALA A 331 -3.39 5.62 7.16
C ALA A 331 -3.85 5.02 8.49
N TRP A 332 -3.92 3.70 8.61
CA TRP A 332 -4.33 3.00 9.84
C TRP A 332 -3.47 3.31 11.07
N GLU A 333 -2.25 3.85 10.88
CA GLU A 333 -1.38 4.29 11.97
C GLU A 333 -1.40 5.80 12.21
N ARG A 334 -1.83 6.62 11.23
CA ARG A 334 -1.58 8.07 11.17
C ARG A 334 -2.83 8.92 10.99
N ASP A 335 -3.93 8.30 10.61
CA ASP A 335 -5.17 8.97 10.26
C ASP A 335 -6.36 8.23 10.89
N ARG A 336 -7.52 8.85 10.94
CA ARG A 336 -8.74 8.21 11.43
C ARG A 336 -9.32 7.19 10.44
N GLY A 337 -8.98 7.31 9.17
CA GLY A 337 -9.49 6.46 8.09
C GLY A 337 -10.99 6.63 7.85
N ASN A 338 -11.55 7.80 8.17
CA ASN A 338 -12.97 8.09 7.98
C ASN A 338 -13.26 8.81 6.66
N HIS A 339 -12.23 9.30 5.96
CA HIS A 339 -12.32 9.89 4.64
C HIS A 339 -10.98 9.82 3.90
N LEU A 340 -11.01 10.04 2.58
CA LEU A 340 -9.83 10.30 1.75
C LEU A 340 -10.24 11.28 0.65
N GLY A 341 -9.52 12.40 0.54
CA GLY A 341 -9.95 13.51 -0.31
C GLY A 341 -11.38 13.91 0.04
N ASP A 342 -12.25 13.97 -0.94
CA ASP A 342 -13.66 14.35 -0.80
C ASP A 342 -14.60 13.15 -0.51
N ILE A 343 -14.07 11.95 -0.34
CA ILE A 343 -14.86 10.74 -0.11
C ILE A 343 -14.89 10.36 1.37
N TYR A 344 -16.11 10.25 1.91
CA TYR A 344 -16.38 9.90 3.31
C TYR A 344 -16.70 8.41 3.47
N PHE A 345 -16.07 7.76 4.44
CA PHE A 345 -16.22 6.32 4.71
C PHE A 345 -17.04 6.00 5.96
N GLY A 346 -17.57 7.00 6.66
CA GLY A 346 -18.57 6.82 7.69
C GLY A 346 -18.08 6.57 9.11
N ALA A 347 -16.89 6.01 9.32
CA ALA A 347 -16.40 5.62 10.64
C ALA A 347 -14.89 5.76 10.79
N ASN A 348 -14.40 5.82 12.04
CA ASN A 348 -12.97 5.73 12.36
C ASN A 348 -12.48 4.29 12.15
N THR A 349 -12.16 3.96 10.90
CA THR A 349 -11.74 2.60 10.53
C THR A 349 -10.37 2.22 11.10
N SER A 350 -9.49 3.22 11.32
CA SER A 350 -8.17 3.02 11.90
C SER A 350 -8.22 2.64 13.38
N ASP A 351 -9.11 3.26 14.17
CA ASP A 351 -9.29 2.90 15.58
C ASP A 351 -9.79 1.45 15.72
N PHE A 352 -10.71 1.03 14.85
CA PHE A 352 -11.15 -0.37 14.81
C PHE A 352 -9.97 -1.32 14.55
N TYR A 353 -9.13 -1.00 13.57
CA TYR A 353 -7.95 -1.82 13.27
C TYR A 353 -6.98 -1.89 14.44
N LEU A 354 -6.55 -0.75 14.98
CA LEU A 354 -5.51 -0.68 16.01
C LEU A 354 -5.93 -1.35 17.34
N HIS A 355 -7.21 -1.23 17.72
CA HIS A 355 -7.68 -1.70 19.02
C HIS A 355 -8.35 -3.06 18.97
N GLU A 356 -9.14 -3.34 17.92
CA GLU A 356 -9.93 -4.56 17.84
C GLU A 356 -9.24 -5.66 17.02
N VAL A 357 -8.33 -5.31 16.11
CA VAL A 357 -7.69 -6.29 15.22
C VAL A 357 -6.23 -6.49 15.60
N GLU A 358 -5.36 -5.48 15.42
CA GLU A 358 -3.91 -5.63 15.61
C GLU A 358 -3.55 -5.95 17.07
N TYR A 359 -4.08 -5.16 18.01
CA TYR A 359 -3.79 -5.36 19.42
C TYR A 359 -4.26 -6.75 19.90
N ASN A 360 -5.49 -7.15 19.56
CA ASN A 360 -6.04 -8.46 19.96
C ASN A 360 -5.27 -9.62 19.32
N PHE A 361 -4.80 -9.47 18.07
CA PHE A 361 -3.97 -10.46 17.42
C PHE A 361 -2.68 -10.72 18.20
N PHE A 362 -1.92 -9.69 18.53
CA PHE A 362 -0.69 -9.86 19.29
C PHE A 362 -0.93 -10.33 20.74
N GLN A 363 -1.99 -9.86 21.41
CA GLN A 363 -2.35 -10.35 22.73
C GLN A 363 -2.61 -11.86 22.74
N TYR A 364 -3.36 -12.34 21.76
CA TYR A 364 -3.66 -13.77 21.67
C TYR A 364 -2.40 -14.61 21.43
N TYR A 365 -1.61 -14.28 20.42
CA TYR A 365 -0.47 -15.12 20.05
C TYR A 365 0.76 -14.97 20.96
N LEU A 366 0.93 -13.84 21.63
CA LEU A 366 2.11 -13.57 22.46
C LEU A 366 1.86 -13.78 23.95
N ASN A 367 0.65 -13.48 24.44
CA ASN A 367 0.28 -13.62 25.86
C ASN A 367 -0.69 -14.79 26.12
N GLY A 368 -1.37 -15.32 25.11
CA GLY A 368 -2.48 -16.25 25.28
C GLY A 368 -3.73 -15.57 25.85
N GLU A 369 -3.84 -14.26 25.74
CA GLU A 369 -4.92 -13.44 26.29
C GLU A 369 -5.73 -12.79 25.15
N GLY A 370 -6.96 -12.34 25.46
CA GLY A 370 -7.83 -11.71 24.45
C GLY A 370 -8.65 -12.70 23.62
N PRO A 371 -9.43 -12.20 22.65
CA PRO A 371 -10.30 -13.03 21.84
C PRO A 371 -9.50 -13.91 20.88
N LYS A 372 -9.94 -15.18 20.74
CA LYS A 372 -9.37 -16.08 19.73
C LYS A 372 -9.64 -15.53 18.33
N PRO A 373 -8.61 -15.44 17.46
CA PRO A 373 -8.80 -15.02 16.08
C PRO A 373 -9.81 -15.90 15.33
N ASP A 374 -10.71 -15.27 14.55
CA ASP A 374 -11.64 -15.97 13.66
C ASP A 374 -10.88 -16.41 12.41
N LEU A 375 -10.39 -17.65 12.42
CA LEU A 375 -9.66 -18.22 11.28
C LEU A 375 -10.58 -18.81 10.20
N ASP A 376 -11.86 -19.01 10.51
CA ASP A 376 -12.84 -19.48 9.53
C ASP A 376 -13.27 -18.33 8.59
N ASN A 377 -13.43 -17.11 9.14
CA ASN A 377 -13.71 -15.89 8.38
C ASN A 377 -12.57 -14.89 8.57
N HIS A 378 -11.41 -15.26 8.08
CA HIS A 378 -10.14 -14.60 8.39
C HIS A 378 -9.86 -13.34 7.56
N ILE A 379 -10.73 -12.98 6.62
CA ILE A 379 -10.60 -11.79 5.77
C ILE A 379 -11.58 -10.73 6.24
N TYR A 380 -11.06 -9.59 6.67
CA TYR A 380 -11.82 -8.39 7.01
C TYR A 380 -11.68 -7.40 5.87
N MET A 381 -12.74 -7.19 5.12
CA MET A 381 -12.74 -6.32 3.95
C MET A 381 -13.70 -5.16 4.14
N PHE A 382 -13.20 -3.93 3.99
CA PHE A 382 -14.06 -2.77 3.92
C PHE A 382 -14.64 -2.65 2.51
N ILE A 383 -15.95 -2.68 2.40
CA ILE A 383 -16.64 -2.49 1.12
C ILE A 383 -16.91 -0.99 0.97
N THR A 384 -16.09 -0.31 0.19
CA THR A 384 -16.27 1.12 -0.09
C THR A 384 -17.55 1.35 -0.89
N GLY A 385 -18.14 2.54 -0.83
CA GLY A 385 -19.48 2.82 -1.37
C GLY A 385 -20.59 2.39 -0.43
N ALA A 386 -20.65 1.12 -0.02
CA ALA A 386 -21.50 0.65 1.07
C ALA A 386 -20.98 1.09 2.45
N ASN A 387 -19.68 1.36 2.55
CA ASN A 387 -18.99 1.82 3.76
C ASN A 387 -19.19 0.91 4.97
N GLU A 388 -19.02 -0.38 4.77
CA GLU A 388 -19.19 -1.41 5.80
C GLU A 388 -18.08 -2.45 5.80
N TRP A 389 -17.74 -2.96 6.99
CA TRP A 389 -16.85 -4.11 7.14
C TRP A 389 -17.59 -5.42 6.88
N LYS A 390 -17.03 -6.25 6.00
CA LYS A 390 -17.49 -7.63 5.78
C LYS A 390 -16.38 -8.63 6.08
N LYS A 391 -16.77 -9.82 6.54
CA LYS A 391 -15.87 -10.95 6.76
C LYS A 391 -16.08 -12.01 5.70
N PHE A 392 -14.97 -12.56 5.22
CA PHE A 392 -14.97 -13.63 4.23
C PHE A 392 -13.99 -14.76 4.62
N ASN A 393 -14.28 -15.96 4.16
CA ASN A 393 -13.40 -17.12 4.35
C ASN A 393 -12.41 -17.32 3.19
N GLN A 394 -12.65 -16.67 2.04
CA GLN A 394 -11.77 -16.64 0.88
C GLN A 394 -11.96 -15.36 0.10
N TRP A 395 -10.96 -15.02 -0.72
CA TRP A 395 -11.02 -13.88 -1.63
C TRP A 395 -10.57 -14.26 -3.04
N PRO A 396 -11.28 -13.89 -4.12
CA PRO A 396 -12.62 -13.28 -4.07
C PRO A 396 -13.65 -14.15 -3.33
N PRO A 397 -14.76 -13.56 -2.82
CA PRO A 397 -15.80 -14.31 -2.12
C PRO A 397 -16.38 -15.45 -2.97
N LYS A 398 -16.68 -16.59 -2.35
CA LYS A 398 -17.22 -17.77 -3.05
C LYS A 398 -18.56 -17.49 -3.75
N ASN A 399 -19.37 -16.59 -3.20
CA ASN A 399 -20.66 -16.17 -3.76
C ASN A 399 -20.52 -14.99 -4.74
N SER A 400 -19.39 -14.86 -5.41
CA SER A 400 -19.19 -13.92 -6.52
C SER A 400 -19.11 -14.66 -7.86
N GLU A 401 -19.45 -13.96 -8.94
CA GLU A 401 -19.37 -14.49 -10.29
C GLU A 401 -18.72 -13.47 -11.24
N PRO A 402 -17.95 -13.94 -12.24
CA PRO A 402 -17.32 -13.04 -13.20
C PRO A 402 -18.38 -12.33 -14.06
N VAL A 403 -18.21 -11.05 -14.25
CA VAL A 403 -18.98 -10.20 -15.15
C VAL A 403 -18.04 -9.47 -16.09
N ASN A 404 -18.47 -9.37 -17.36
CA ASN A 404 -17.75 -8.61 -18.38
C ASN A 404 -18.48 -7.30 -18.66
N PHE A 405 -17.71 -6.20 -18.67
CA PHE A 405 -18.14 -4.89 -19.11
C PHE A 405 -17.44 -4.60 -20.44
N TYR A 406 -18.19 -4.66 -21.55
CA TYR A 406 -17.68 -4.40 -22.90
C TYR A 406 -17.73 -2.92 -23.21
N LEU A 407 -16.62 -2.38 -23.73
CA LEU A 407 -16.59 -1.06 -24.33
C LEU A 407 -17.44 -1.06 -25.60
N GLN A 408 -18.27 -0.02 -25.78
CA GLN A 408 -19.20 0.09 -26.90
C GLN A 408 -18.98 1.40 -27.65
N GLU A 409 -19.62 1.56 -28.81
CA GLU A 409 -19.63 2.84 -29.50
C GLU A 409 -20.28 3.94 -28.65
N ASN A 410 -19.97 5.19 -29.03
CA ASN A 410 -20.49 6.38 -28.38
C ASN A 410 -20.23 6.48 -26.88
N GLY A 411 -19.14 5.82 -26.39
CA GLY A 411 -18.77 5.86 -24.99
C GLY A 411 -19.71 5.09 -24.08
N GLN A 412 -20.44 4.11 -24.58
CA GLN A 412 -21.28 3.23 -23.76
C GLN A 412 -20.48 2.06 -23.18
N LEU A 413 -20.87 1.60 -22.00
CA LEU A 413 -20.37 0.41 -21.32
C LEU A 413 -21.53 -0.55 -21.07
N SER A 414 -21.41 -1.81 -21.47
CA SER A 414 -22.50 -2.79 -21.28
C SER A 414 -22.00 -4.21 -21.09
N ASN A 415 -22.88 -5.08 -20.59
CA ASN A 415 -22.59 -6.52 -20.45
C ASN A 415 -22.85 -7.31 -21.74
N VAL A 416 -23.21 -6.64 -22.84
CA VAL A 416 -23.52 -7.28 -24.12
C VAL A 416 -22.34 -7.14 -25.07
N VAL A 417 -21.93 -8.25 -25.68
CA VAL A 417 -20.83 -8.28 -26.66
C VAL A 417 -21.17 -7.36 -27.85
N PRO A 418 -20.25 -6.46 -28.27
CA PRO A 418 -20.43 -5.62 -29.45
C PRO A 418 -20.77 -6.43 -30.71
N GLN A 419 -21.71 -5.94 -31.53
CA GLN A 419 -22.17 -6.67 -32.73
C GLN A 419 -21.72 -6.03 -34.04
N LYS A 420 -21.32 -4.77 -34.03
CA LYS A 420 -20.87 -4.05 -35.24
C LYS A 420 -19.51 -4.57 -35.69
N ALA A 421 -19.23 -4.37 -36.98
CA ALA A 421 -17.90 -4.54 -37.57
C ALA A 421 -17.24 -3.16 -37.75
N ASN A 422 -15.93 -3.12 -37.76
CA ASN A 422 -15.12 -1.91 -37.99
C ASN A 422 -15.45 -0.75 -37.02
N SER A 423 -15.68 -1.09 -35.74
CA SER A 423 -16.02 -0.13 -34.70
C SER A 423 -14.86 0.05 -33.73
N PHE A 424 -14.40 1.28 -33.56
CA PHE A 424 -13.34 1.66 -32.65
C PHE A 424 -13.49 3.13 -32.21
N SER A 425 -12.97 3.45 -31.03
CA SER A 425 -12.71 4.83 -30.59
C SER A 425 -11.22 5.12 -30.75
N GLN A 426 -10.86 6.38 -31.02
CA GLN A 426 -9.47 6.78 -31.31
C GLN A 426 -9.12 8.05 -30.55
N TYR A 427 -7.87 8.13 -30.10
CA TYR A 427 -7.25 9.34 -29.57
C TYR A 427 -5.78 9.42 -30.01
N THR A 428 -5.20 10.63 -29.91
CA THR A 428 -3.77 10.85 -30.15
C THR A 428 -3.08 11.10 -28.83
N SER A 429 -2.14 10.22 -28.46
CA SER A 429 -1.24 10.44 -27.32
C SER A 429 -0.09 11.35 -27.73
N ASP A 430 0.07 12.48 -27.03
CA ASP A 430 1.13 13.46 -27.29
C ASP A 430 2.04 13.59 -26.05
N PRO A 431 3.30 13.13 -26.10
CA PRO A 431 4.24 13.26 -24.99
C PRO A 431 4.56 14.69 -24.56
N ASN A 432 4.17 15.71 -25.36
CA ASN A 432 4.32 17.11 -24.99
C ASN A 432 3.10 17.67 -24.24
N HIS A 433 1.99 16.93 -24.19
CA HIS A 433 0.76 17.31 -23.53
C HIS A 433 0.14 16.12 -22.78
N PRO A 434 0.92 15.43 -21.91
CA PRO A 434 0.45 14.21 -21.25
C PRO A 434 -0.76 14.48 -20.36
N VAL A 435 -1.63 13.47 -20.19
CA VAL A 435 -2.76 13.54 -19.27
C VAL A 435 -2.23 13.58 -17.83
N PRO A 436 -2.54 14.60 -17.04
CA PRO A 436 -2.10 14.66 -15.65
C PRO A 436 -2.83 13.64 -14.79
N TYR A 437 -2.25 13.26 -13.64
CA TYR A 437 -2.89 12.37 -12.68
C TYR A 437 -3.90 13.10 -11.79
N THR A 438 -3.78 14.40 -11.67
CA THR A 438 -4.65 15.32 -10.91
C THR A 438 -4.77 16.64 -11.67
N ASP A 439 -5.80 17.41 -11.41
CA ASP A 439 -5.95 18.79 -11.91
C ASP A 439 -5.34 19.84 -10.95
N GLU A 440 -4.80 19.39 -9.82
CA GLU A 440 -4.12 20.25 -8.86
C GLU A 440 -2.65 20.49 -9.21
N ILE A 441 -2.13 21.65 -8.80
CA ILE A 441 -0.71 21.98 -8.90
C ILE A 441 -0.01 21.56 -7.62
N ASN A 442 0.85 20.55 -7.71
CA ASN A 442 1.50 19.92 -6.57
C ASN A 442 3.03 19.91 -6.68
N LYS A 443 3.70 19.87 -5.52
CA LYS A 443 5.16 19.74 -5.41
C LYS A 443 5.60 18.29 -5.21
N SER A 444 4.67 17.38 -4.99
CA SER A 444 4.89 15.95 -4.78
C SER A 444 3.57 15.21 -4.94
N LYS A 445 3.63 13.91 -5.17
CA LYS A 445 2.46 13.04 -5.24
C LYS A 445 1.52 13.27 -4.05
N THR A 446 0.24 13.48 -4.33
CA THR A 446 -0.82 13.53 -3.31
C THR A 446 -1.33 12.11 -3.00
N ARG A 447 -2.01 11.94 -1.89
CA ARG A 447 -2.69 10.68 -1.52
C ARG A 447 -4.12 10.66 -2.03
N GLU A 448 -4.71 11.82 -2.06
CA GLU A 448 -6.10 12.11 -2.39
C GLU A 448 -6.42 11.72 -3.83
N TYR A 449 -5.43 11.70 -4.73
CA TYR A 449 -5.64 11.34 -6.13
C TYR A 449 -6.28 9.95 -6.31
N MET A 450 -6.09 9.05 -5.34
CA MET A 450 -6.66 7.69 -5.39
C MET A 450 -8.19 7.65 -5.30
N THR A 451 -8.81 8.75 -4.89
CA THR A 451 -10.28 8.93 -4.86
C THR A 451 -10.73 10.18 -5.62
N HIS A 452 -9.79 10.87 -6.30
CA HIS A 452 -10.02 12.18 -6.88
C HIS A 452 -10.99 12.14 -8.06
N ASP A 453 -11.70 13.25 -8.24
CA ASP A 453 -12.68 13.46 -9.31
C ASP A 453 -12.05 13.38 -10.70
N GLN A 454 -12.48 12.46 -11.52
CA GLN A 454 -11.92 12.22 -12.86
C GLN A 454 -12.58 13.04 -13.98
N ARG A 455 -13.49 13.97 -13.68
CA ARG A 455 -14.13 14.83 -14.67
C ARG A 455 -13.13 15.71 -15.42
N PHE A 456 -12.00 16.09 -14.81
CA PHE A 456 -10.95 16.84 -15.49
C PHE A 456 -10.32 16.04 -16.65
N ALA A 457 -10.06 14.76 -16.43
CA ALA A 457 -9.50 13.86 -17.43
C ALA A 457 -10.52 13.57 -18.54
N GLU A 458 -11.78 13.34 -18.20
CA GLU A 458 -12.86 13.11 -19.17
C GLU A 458 -12.98 14.22 -20.23
N ARG A 459 -12.73 15.48 -19.85
CA ARG A 459 -12.84 16.64 -20.75
C ARG A 459 -11.72 16.72 -21.78
N ARG A 460 -10.74 15.83 -21.69
CA ARG A 460 -9.59 15.81 -22.60
C ARG A 460 -9.88 14.96 -23.84
N PRO A 461 -9.40 15.39 -25.04
CA PRO A 461 -9.60 14.63 -26.29
C PRO A 461 -8.74 13.36 -26.36
N ASP A 462 -7.76 13.20 -25.49
CA ASP A 462 -6.84 12.06 -25.38
C ASP A 462 -7.21 11.08 -24.26
N VAL A 463 -8.45 11.19 -23.74
CA VAL A 463 -9.05 10.25 -22.78
C VAL A 463 -10.36 9.72 -23.36
N LEU A 464 -10.47 8.40 -23.47
CA LEU A 464 -11.73 7.76 -23.84
C LEU A 464 -12.51 7.39 -22.58
N THR A 465 -13.77 7.77 -22.52
CA THR A 465 -14.67 7.50 -21.40
C THR A 465 -15.86 6.65 -21.84
N PHE A 466 -16.10 5.54 -21.13
CA PHE A 466 -17.21 4.61 -21.38
C PHE A 466 -18.06 4.50 -20.12
N ARG A 467 -19.40 4.68 -20.25
CA ARG A 467 -20.35 4.72 -19.13
C ARG A 467 -21.40 3.62 -19.24
N SER A 468 -21.72 3.02 -18.12
CA SER A 468 -22.92 2.17 -18.00
C SER A 468 -24.20 3.02 -18.05
N GLU A 469 -25.35 2.36 -18.24
CA GLU A 469 -26.63 2.97 -17.84
C GLU A 469 -26.63 3.26 -16.33
N VAL A 470 -27.56 4.12 -15.88
CA VAL A 470 -27.77 4.36 -14.45
C VAL A 470 -28.16 3.05 -13.78
N LEU A 471 -27.45 2.72 -12.70
CA LEU A 471 -27.71 1.48 -11.96
C LEU A 471 -29.07 1.51 -11.28
N THR A 472 -29.85 0.45 -11.48
CA THR A 472 -31.18 0.28 -10.88
C THR A 472 -31.15 -0.44 -9.54
N GLU A 473 -30.03 -1.03 -9.19
CA GLU A 473 -29.72 -1.72 -7.93
C GLU A 473 -28.24 -1.53 -7.57
N ASP A 474 -27.88 -1.83 -6.34
CA ASP A 474 -26.49 -1.81 -5.90
C ASP A 474 -25.69 -2.93 -6.61
N VAL A 475 -24.48 -2.60 -7.05
CA VAL A 475 -23.57 -3.53 -7.71
C VAL A 475 -22.24 -3.55 -6.96
N THR A 476 -22.00 -4.62 -6.19
CA THR A 476 -20.73 -4.79 -5.48
C THR A 476 -19.75 -5.61 -6.32
N LEU A 477 -18.61 -5.00 -6.64
CA LEU A 477 -17.52 -5.65 -7.37
C LEU A 477 -16.40 -6.03 -6.40
N THR A 478 -15.82 -7.23 -6.61
CA THR A 478 -14.81 -7.82 -5.73
C THR A 478 -13.72 -8.55 -6.51
N GLY A 479 -12.52 -8.58 -5.95
CA GLY A 479 -11.39 -9.32 -6.54
C GLY A 479 -10.64 -8.54 -7.61
N GLU A 480 -9.73 -9.23 -8.27
CA GLU A 480 -8.88 -8.67 -9.32
C GLU A 480 -9.70 -8.22 -10.54
N ILE A 481 -9.35 -7.07 -11.08
CA ILE A 481 -9.95 -6.54 -12.30
C ILE A 481 -9.02 -6.87 -13.47
N MET A 482 -9.55 -7.45 -14.54
CA MET A 482 -8.78 -7.75 -15.74
C MET A 482 -9.18 -6.82 -16.87
N ALA A 483 -8.26 -5.95 -17.30
CA ALA A 483 -8.41 -5.18 -18.53
C ALA A 483 -7.95 -6.03 -19.71
N ASP A 484 -8.79 -6.14 -20.75
CA ASP A 484 -8.50 -6.84 -22.01
C ASP A 484 -8.82 -5.89 -23.18
N LEU A 485 -7.80 -5.18 -23.64
CA LEU A 485 -7.93 -4.17 -24.67
C LEU A 485 -7.48 -4.75 -26.03
N GLN A 486 -8.31 -4.53 -27.06
CA GLN A 486 -7.97 -4.80 -28.46
C GLN A 486 -7.57 -3.48 -29.11
N VAL A 487 -6.29 -3.30 -29.42
CA VAL A 487 -5.74 -1.99 -29.80
C VAL A 487 -4.98 -2.02 -31.12
N ALA A 488 -4.93 -0.89 -31.82
CA ALA A 488 -3.96 -0.67 -32.88
C ALA A 488 -3.33 0.71 -32.66
N ILE A 489 -2.01 0.80 -32.78
CA ILE A 489 -1.26 2.04 -32.61
C ILE A 489 -0.52 2.40 -33.91
N SER A 490 -0.28 3.68 -34.14
CA SER A 490 0.45 4.15 -35.33
C SER A 490 1.97 4.06 -35.23
N THR A 491 2.46 3.75 -34.03
CA THR A 491 3.89 3.70 -33.66
C THR A 491 4.29 2.28 -33.21
N THR A 492 5.44 2.13 -32.55
CA THR A 492 5.97 0.80 -32.16
C THR A 492 5.92 0.51 -30.66
N ASP A 493 5.51 1.48 -29.84
CA ASP A 493 5.24 1.29 -28.40
C ASP A 493 4.19 2.32 -27.93
N ALA A 494 3.51 2.04 -26.82
CA ALA A 494 2.62 2.93 -26.09
C ALA A 494 2.29 2.36 -24.72
N ASP A 495 1.91 3.22 -23.77
CA ASP A 495 1.38 2.81 -22.48
C ASP A 495 -0.15 2.87 -22.49
N PHE A 496 -0.78 2.04 -21.66
CA PHE A 496 -2.23 1.95 -21.51
C PHE A 496 -2.59 2.07 -20.05
N VAL A 497 -3.33 3.12 -19.71
CA VAL A 497 -3.90 3.35 -18.38
C VAL A 497 -5.38 3.04 -18.42
N VAL A 498 -5.86 2.21 -17.52
CA VAL A 498 -7.27 1.91 -17.34
C VAL A 498 -7.70 2.35 -15.95
N LYS A 499 -8.81 3.09 -15.87
CA LYS A 499 -9.41 3.55 -14.63
C LYS A 499 -10.83 3.03 -14.50
N VAL A 500 -11.18 2.54 -13.32
CA VAL A 500 -12.54 2.20 -12.90
C VAL A 500 -13.02 3.29 -11.96
N ILE A 501 -14.16 3.88 -12.28
CA ILE A 501 -14.65 5.11 -11.67
C ILE A 501 -16.11 4.90 -11.26
N ASP A 502 -16.47 5.40 -10.09
CA ASP A 502 -17.86 5.51 -9.61
C ASP A 502 -18.38 6.92 -9.88
N GLU A 503 -19.29 7.07 -10.84
CA GLU A 503 -19.94 8.34 -11.14
C GLU A 503 -21.22 8.48 -10.30
N PHE A 504 -21.23 9.48 -9.44
CA PHE A 504 -22.32 9.80 -8.53
C PHE A 504 -23.51 10.42 -9.26
N PRO A 505 -24.74 10.32 -8.71
CA PRO A 505 -25.91 11.03 -9.23
C PRO A 505 -25.69 12.55 -9.34
N GLU A 506 -26.36 13.21 -10.29
CA GLU A 506 -26.24 14.66 -10.51
C GLU A 506 -26.64 15.49 -9.27
N ASP A 507 -27.58 15.00 -8.49
CA ASP A 507 -28.10 15.65 -7.28
C ASP A 507 -27.47 15.14 -5.98
N PHE A 508 -26.41 14.31 -6.05
CA PHE A 508 -25.77 13.76 -4.88
C PHE A 508 -25.19 14.86 -3.99
N LYS A 509 -25.49 14.75 -2.70
CA LYS A 509 -24.94 15.61 -1.63
C LYS A 509 -24.79 14.80 -0.36
N TYR A 510 -23.71 15.02 0.35
CA TYR A 510 -23.64 14.58 1.75
C TYR A 510 -24.68 15.32 2.60
N SER A 511 -25.11 14.70 3.71
CA SER A 511 -25.92 15.41 4.70
C SER A 511 -25.18 16.64 5.23
N GLN A 512 -25.92 17.66 5.68
CA GLN A 512 -25.31 18.88 6.20
C GLN A 512 -24.34 18.58 7.37
N GLU A 513 -24.71 17.62 8.22
CA GLU A 513 -23.86 17.20 9.35
C GLU A 513 -22.51 16.64 8.89
N ILE A 514 -22.48 15.81 7.84
CA ILE A 514 -21.24 15.27 7.27
C ILE A 514 -20.46 16.40 6.61
N ALA A 515 -21.12 17.23 5.79
CA ALA A 515 -20.47 18.31 5.06
C ALA A 515 -19.80 19.35 5.97
N ASP A 516 -20.42 19.68 7.09
CA ASP A 516 -19.90 20.67 8.06
C ASP A 516 -18.68 20.18 8.86
N LYS A 517 -18.56 18.87 9.04
CA LYS A 517 -17.50 18.23 9.86
C LYS A 517 -16.54 17.39 9.04
N PHE A 518 -16.56 17.51 7.74
CA PHE A 518 -15.98 16.57 6.81
C PHE A 518 -14.52 16.29 7.10
N ASN A 519 -13.68 17.29 7.19
CA ASN A 519 -12.25 17.17 7.41
C ASN A 519 -11.86 17.86 8.73
N ASP A 520 -11.96 17.14 9.85
CA ASP A 520 -11.65 17.66 11.20
C ASP A 520 -12.30 19.02 11.51
N GLY A 521 -13.57 19.17 11.10
CA GLY A 521 -14.37 20.39 11.30
C GLY A 521 -14.21 21.44 10.21
N LYS A 522 -13.53 21.12 9.09
CA LYS A 522 -13.54 21.95 7.89
C LYS A 522 -14.69 21.52 6.97
N PRO A 523 -15.47 22.44 6.44
CA PRO A 523 -16.58 22.09 5.57
C PRO A 523 -16.08 21.58 4.20
N LEU A 524 -16.80 20.63 3.64
CA LEU A 524 -16.62 20.20 2.26
C LEU A 524 -17.09 21.31 1.31
N THR A 525 -16.23 21.73 0.41
CA THR A 525 -16.53 22.77 -0.60
C THR A 525 -16.73 22.21 -2.00
N THR A 526 -16.40 20.95 -2.22
CA THR A 526 -16.48 20.29 -3.53
C THR A 526 -17.92 19.99 -3.91
N ILE A 527 -18.25 20.19 -5.19
CA ILE A 527 -19.55 19.82 -5.77
C ILE A 527 -19.54 18.31 -6.04
N MET A 528 -20.28 17.58 -5.19
CA MET A 528 -20.33 16.11 -5.27
C MET A 528 -21.32 15.59 -6.32
N GLY A 529 -22.22 16.41 -6.83
CA GLY A 529 -23.11 16.03 -7.95
C GLY A 529 -22.30 15.67 -9.19
N SER A 530 -22.54 14.49 -9.77
CA SER A 530 -21.77 13.91 -10.88
C SER A 530 -20.27 13.74 -10.59
N TYR A 531 -19.87 13.65 -9.33
CA TYR A 531 -18.47 13.37 -8.96
C TYR A 531 -18.04 12.03 -9.52
N GLN A 532 -16.88 11.98 -10.15
CA GLN A 532 -16.30 10.76 -10.72
C GLN A 532 -15.18 10.24 -9.83
N MET A 533 -15.56 9.55 -8.76
CA MET A 533 -14.61 8.96 -7.82
C MET A 533 -13.73 7.92 -8.50
N LEU A 534 -12.42 8.14 -8.54
CA LEU A 534 -11.50 7.06 -8.90
C LEU A 534 -11.61 5.92 -7.86
N VAL A 535 -11.94 4.72 -8.31
CA VAL A 535 -12.01 3.53 -7.46
C VAL A 535 -10.75 2.70 -7.62
N ARG A 536 -10.30 2.51 -8.86
CA ARG A 536 -9.08 1.77 -9.18
C ARG A 536 -8.49 2.28 -10.50
N GLY A 537 -7.18 2.37 -10.56
CA GLY A 537 -6.45 2.65 -11.78
C GLY A 537 -5.19 1.82 -11.86
N GLU A 538 -4.76 1.48 -13.07
CA GLU A 538 -3.51 0.79 -13.32
C GLU A 538 -2.99 1.08 -14.72
N VAL A 539 -1.68 0.88 -14.90
CA VAL A 539 -0.98 1.12 -16.17
C VAL A 539 -0.25 -0.14 -16.64
N MET A 540 -0.16 -0.29 -17.95
CA MET A 540 0.66 -1.31 -18.63
C MET A 540 1.52 -0.66 -19.70
N ARG A 541 2.84 -0.86 -19.63
CA ARG A 541 3.72 -0.52 -20.75
C ARG A 541 3.57 -1.56 -21.86
N GLY A 542 3.04 -1.17 -22.99
CA GLY A 542 2.57 -2.08 -24.03
C GLY A 542 3.60 -3.03 -24.60
N ARG A 543 4.91 -2.70 -24.54
CA ARG A 543 5.99 -3.61 -24.94
C ARG A 543 6.02 -4.91 -24.11
N TYR A 544 5.48 -4.89 -22.88
CA TYR A 544 5.46 -6.06 -21.98
C TYR A 544 4.15 -6.87 -22.05
N ARG A 545 3.25 -6.56 -22.98
CA ARG A 545 1.92 -7.20 -23.11
C ARG A 545 1.95 -8.73 -23.23
N ASN A 546 3.04 -9.29 -23.75
CA ASN A 546 3.20 -10.75 -23.94
C ASN A 546 4.20 -11.37 -22.96
N SER A 547 5.19 -10.61 -22.50
CA SER A 547 6.20 -11.07 -21.55
C SER A 547 6.84 -9.87 -20.85
N PHE A 548 6.98 -9.96 -19.54
CA PHE A 548 7.72 -8.97 -18.76
C PHE A 548 9.23 -9.10 -18.89
N GLU A 549 9.70 -10.31 -19.22
CA GLU A 549 11.12 -10.62 -19.39
C GLU A 549 11.63 -10.36 -20.82
N HIS A 550 10.73 -10.41 -21.80
CA HIS A 550 11.06 -10.31 -23.22
C HIS A 550 10.11 -9.29 -23.91
N PRO A 551 10.40 -7.99 -23.79
CA PRO A 551 9.57 -6.96 -24.40
C PRO A 551 9.61 -7.06 -25.94
N GLU A 552 8.48 -6.71 -26.57
CA GLU A 552 8.37 -6.66 -28.04
C GLU A 552 7.57 -5.46 -28.53
N GLY A 553 8.04 -4.84 -29.63
CA GLY A 553 7.40 -3.71 -30.26
C GLY A 553 6.06 -4.06 -30.91
N PHE A 554 5.18 -3.08 -31.04
CA PHE A 554 3.98 -3.19 -31.85
C PHE A 554 4.32 -3.14 -33.36
N LYS A 555 3.45 -3.75 -34.14
CA LYS A 555 3.43 -3.54 -35.60
C LYS A 555 2.39 -2.44 -35.89
N PRO A 556 2.82 -1.26 -36.43
CA PRO A 556 1.91 -0.15 -36.65
C PRO A 556 0.65 -0.53 -37.44
N GLY A 557 -0.51 -0.10 -36.96
CA GLY A 557 -1.82 -0.37 -37.56
C GLY A 557 -2.37 -1.79 -37.37
N LYS A 558 -1.60 -2.73 -36.82
CA LYS A 558 -2.07 -4.11 -36.57
C LYS A 558 -2.83 -4.19 -35.25
N VAL A 559 -4.04 -4.76 -35.28
CA VAL A 559 -4.81 -5.06 -34.06
C VAL A 559 -4.01 -6.03 -33.18
N THR A 560 -3.86 -5.67 -31.92
CA THR A 560 -3.04 -6.38 -30.93
C THR A 560 -3.76 -6.37 -29.59
N GLN A 561 -3.73 -7.48 -28.87
CA GLN A 561 -4.27 -7.56 -27.51
C GLN A 561 -3.28 -6.97 -26.51
N VAL A 562 -3.79 -6.17 -25.58
CA VAL A 562 -3.10 -5.70 -24.36
C VAL A 562 -3.95 -6.12 -23.18
N LYS A 563 -3.45 -7.07 -22.38
CA LYS A 563 -4.17 -7.64 -21.26
C LYS A 563 -3.35 -7.53 -19.99
N PHE A 564 -3.94 -6.94 -18.94
CA PHE A 564 -3.26 -6.78 -17.64
C PHE A 564 -4.27 -6.68 -16.49
N ALA A 565 -3.80 -7.01 -15.31
CA ALA A 565 -4.58 -6.94 -14.08
C ALA A 565 -4.45 -5.56 -13.42
N LEU A 566 -5.56 -5.01 -12.95
CA LEU A 566 -5.58 -3.95 -11.96
C LEU A 566 -5.66 -4.60 -10.57
N PRO A 567 -5.18 -3.93 -9.51
CA PRO A 567 -5.32 -4.44 -8.14
C PRO A 567 -6.76 -4.74 -7.77
N ASP A 568 -6.93 -5.66 -6.83
CA ASP A 568 -8.25 -6.13 -6.39
C ASP A 568 -9.15 -4.97 -5.93
N ILE A 569 -10.44 -5.04 -6.24
CA ILE A 569 -11.49 -4.09 -5.86
C ILE A 569 -12.38 -4.69 -4.76
N ALA A 570 -12.88 -3.83 -3.88
CA ALA A 570 -13.93 -4.11 -2.90
C ALA A 570 -14.83 -2.88 -2.80
N HIS A 571 -15.72 -2.70 -3.80
CA HIS A 571 -16.52 -1.48 -3.95
C HIS A 571 -17.96 -1.78 -4.35
N CYS A 572 -18.88 -1.07 -3.74
CA CYS A 572 -20.30 -1.08 -4.05
C CYS A 572 -20.68 0.19 -4.82
N PHE A 573 -20.91 0.04 -6.12
CA PHE A 573 -21.58 1.06 -6.93
C PHE A 573 -23.05 1.09 -6.54
N GLN A 574 -23.50 2.16 -5.96
CA GLN A 574 -24.85 2.26 -5.43
C GLN A 574 -25.89 2.47 -6.54
N LYS A 575 -27.13 2.11 -6.25
CA LYS A 575 -28.27 2.46 -7.11
C LYS A 575 -28.28 3.95 -7.40
N GLY A 576 -28.49 4.31 -8.66
CA GLY A 576 -28.46 5.69 -9.14
C GLY A 576 -27.10 6.15 -9.64
N HIS A 577 -26.01 5.43 -9.31
CA HIS A 577 -24.67 5.67 -9.81
C HIS A 577 -24.45 5.07 -11.21
N ARG A 578 -23.28 5.32 -11.79
CA ARG A 578 -22.82 4.66 -13.03
C ARG A 578 -21.42 4.10 -12.84
N ILE A 579 -21.16 2.96 -13.48
CA ILE A 579 -19.80 2.45 -13.63
C ILE A 579 -19.18 3.13 -14.85
N VAL A 580 -18.03 3.74 -14.67
CA VAL A 580 -17.32 4.43 -15.74
C VAL A 580 -15.91 3.83 -15.91
N ILE A 581 -15.51 3.61 -17.16
CA ILE A 581 -14.15 3.17 -17.52
C ILE A 581 -13.51 4.28 -18.35
N GLN A 582 -12.33 4.73 -17.93
CA GLN A 582 -11.48 5.60 -18.74
C GLN A 582 -10.27 4.84 -19.26
N VAL A 583 -9.89 5.13 -20.52
CA VAL A 583 -8.69 4.58 -21.16
C VAL A 583 -7.88 5.76 -21.73
N GLN A 584 -6.60 5.81 -21.38
CA GLN A 584 -5.65 6.85 -21.78
C GLN A 584 -4.23 6.27 -21.87
N SER A 585 -3.24 7.03 -22.33
CA SER A 585 -1.85 6.55 -22.49
C SER A 585 -0.85 7.17 -21.53
N THR A 586 -1.23 8.14 -20.72
CA THR A 586 -0.34 8.78 -19.76
C THR A 586 -1.08 9.04 -18.45
N TRP A 587 -0.37 8.99 -17.35
CA TRP A 587 -0.86 9.33 -16.00
C TRP A 587 0.24 10.14 -15.29
N PHE A 588 0.48 11.32 -15.87
CA PHE A 588 1.68 12.10 -15.64
C PHE A 588 1.57 13.10 -14.47
N PRO A 589 2.60 13.33 -13.67
CA PRO A 589 3.90 12.66 -13.69
C PRO A 589 4.02 11.49 -12.71
N LEU A 590 2.91 10.79 -12.35
CA LEU A 590 3.07 9.52 -11.63
C LEU A 590 3.99 8.61 -12.43
N ASN A 591 3.70 8.46 -13.73
CA ASN A 591 4.41 7.63 -14.68
C ASN A 591 5.46 8.43 -15.45
N ASP A 592 6.59 7.80 -15.76
CA ASP A 592 7.52 8.31 -16.77
C ASP A 592 6.86 8.34 -18.16
N LEU A 593 7.38 9.16 -19.05
CA LEU A 593 6.87 9.27 -20.42
C LEU A 593 7.40 8.13 -21.30
N ASN A 594 6.51 7.50 -22.06
CA ASN A 594 6.90 6.58 -23.13
C ASN A 594 7.26 7.37 -24.40
N PRO A 595 8.44 7.13 -25.03
CA PRO A 595 8.79 7.70 -26.32
C PRO A 595 7.81 7.33 -27.45
N GLN A 596 6.96 6.34 -27.22
CA GLN A 596 6.04 5.73 -28.18
C GLN A 596 6.77 5.05 -29.35
N GLN A 597 8.03 4.73 -29.11
CA GLN A 597 8.89 3.95 -29.97
C GLN A 597 9.52 2.80 -29.19
N PHE A 598 9.67 1.64 -29.83
CA PHE A 598 10.32 0.49 -29.22
C PHE A 598 11.85 0.67 -29.24
N ILE A 599 12.34 1.46 -28.30
CA ILE A 599 13.75 1.79 -28.07
C ILE A 599 14.10 1.63 -26.59
N ASP A 600 15.37 1.73 -26.23
CA ASP A 600 15.79 1.83 -24.83
C ASP A 600 15.35 3.19 -24.24
N ILE A 601 14.38 3.15 -23.33
CA ILE A 601 13.79 4.35 -22.73
C ILE A 601 14.81 5.10 -21.87
N THR A 602 15.75 4.38 -21.23
CA THR A 602 16.77 4.99 -20.37
C THR A 602 17.78 5.83 -21.15
N GLN A 603 17.90 5.58 -22.46
CA GLN A 603 18.81 6.26 -23.37
C GLN A 603 18.12 7.21 -24.34
N ALA A 604 16.77 7.27 -24.33
CA ALA A 604 16.00 8.09 -25.25
C ALA A 604 16.34 9.58 -25.14
N ASP A 605 16.46 10.25 -26.28
CA ASP A 605 16.58 11.71 -26.38
C ASP A 605 15.21 12.36 -26.60
N GLU A 606 15.06 13.66 -26.37
CA GLU A 606 13.79 14.38 -26.51
C GLU A 606 13.14 14.22 -27.89
N LYS A 607 13.96 14.15 -28.96
CA LYS A 607 13.50 13.96 -30.35
C LYS A 607 12.84 12.60 -30.59
N ASP A 608 13.10 11.62 -29.72
CA ASP A 608 12.56 10.27 -29.83
C ASP A 608 11.12 10.16 -29.32
N PHE A 609 10.63 11.21 -28.63
CA PHE A 609 9.27 11.26 -28.11
C PHE A 609 8.32 11.77 -29.19
N ILE A 610 7.57 10.87 -29.80
CA ILE A 610 6.67 11.14 -30.92
C ILE A 610 5.21 10.91 -30.55
N LYS A 611 4.28 11.53 -31.28
CA LYS A 611 2.85 11.29 -31.14
C LYS A 611 2.47 9.90 -31.66
N SER A 612 1.47 9.30 -31.04
CA SER A 612 0.87 8.04 -31.48
C SER A 612 -0.64 8.14 -31.55
N ASP A 613 -1.22 7.75 -32.69
CA ASP A 613 -2.65 7.54 -32.79
C ASP A 613 -2.99 6.14 -32.31
N ILE A 614 -3.93 6.06 -31.37
CA ILE A 614 -4.30 4.82 -30.66
C ILE A 614 -5.78 4.55 -30.90
N LYS A 615 -6.09 3.37 -31.41
CA LYS A 615 -7.43 2.85 -31.59
C LYS A 615 -7.75 1.81 -30.53
N ILE A 616 -8.88 1.94 -29.87
CA ILE A 616 -9.45 0.96 -28.96
C ILE A 616 -10.67 0.36 -29.65
N TYR A 617 -10.61 -0.94 -29.96
CA TYR A 617 -11.65 -1.64 -30.73
C TYR A 617 -12.79 -2.09 -29.81
N HIS A 618 -14.01 -1.91 -30.29
CA HIS A 618 -15.25 -2.36 -29.69
C HIS A 618 -16.17 -2.95 -30.78
N GLU A 619 -15.64 -3.89 -31.52
CA GLU A 619 -16.33 -4.58 -32.60
C GLU A 619 -16.51 -6.07 -32.30
N LYS A 620 -17.34 -6.76 -33.09
CA LYS A 620 -17.63 -8.18 -32.87
C LYS A 620 -16.38 -9.07 -32.86
N ALA A 621 -15.42 -8.80 -33.77
CA ALA A 621 -14.20 -9.61 -33.90
C ALA A 621 -13.11 -9.24 -32.86
N HIS A 622 -13.06 -7.98 -32.48
CA HIS A 622 -12.07 -7.43 -31.55
C HIS A 622 -12.81 -6.50 -30.57
N HIS A 623 -13.17 -7.06 -29.41
CA HIS A 623 -13.90 -6.30 -28.39
C HIS A 623 -13.04 -6.12 -27.14
N SER A 624 -12.88 -4.88 -26.76
CA SER A 624 -12.23 -4.52 -25.49
C SER A 624 -13.23 -4.63 -24.34
N MET A 625 -12.76 -5.13 -23.19
CA MET A 625 -13.62 -5.35 -22.03
C MET A 625 -12.83 -5.28 -20.73
N ILE A 626 -13.57 -5.08 -19.64
CA ILE A 626 -13.11 -5.25 -18.27
C ILE A 626 -13.85 -6.44 -17.66
N THR A 627 -13.11 -7.37 -17.08
CA THR A 627 -13.68 -8.53 -16.36
C THR A 627 -13.41 -8.39 -14.87
N VAL A 628 -14.43 -8.59 -14.03
CA VAL A 628 -14.32 -8.51 -12.57
C VAL A 628 -15.42 -9.39 -11.94
N ASN A 629 -15.27 -9.77 -10.67
CA ASN A 629 -16.32 -10.54 -9.99
C ASN A 629 -17.38 -9.62 -9.38
N ARG A 630 -18.65 -9.94 -9.61
CA ARG A 630 -19.81 -9.33 -8.93
C ARG A 630 -20.21 -10.21 -7.75
N LEU A 631 -20.30 -9.61 -6.56
CA LEU A 631 -20.83 -10.26 -5.36
C LEU A 631 -22.36 -10.42 -5.51
N LYS A 632 -22.87 -11.61 -5.18
CA LYS A 632 -24.32 -11.92 -5.22
C LYS A 632 -25.03 -11.47 -3.96
#